data_b811b6701ec810b424f454e755e6460c
#
_entry.id   b811b6701ec810b424f454e755e6460c
#
_cell.length_a   1.000
_cell.length_b   1.000
_cell.length_c   1.000
_cell.angle_alpha   90.00
_cell.angle_beta   90.00
_cell.angle_gamma   90.00
#
_symmetry.space_group_name_H-M   'P 1'
#
loop_
_entity.id
_entity.type
_entity.pdbx_description
1 polymer ?
#
loop_
_entity_poly.entity_id
_entity_poly.type
_entity_poly.pdbx_seq_one_letter_code
_entity_poly.pdbx_strand_id
1 'polypeptide(L)'
;AVNFCTISCITVGITLGIAQEIGVWNMGAEKAGYIPGLVGLAAWLSVTNTSHVLKGAKEAFTGIAGNELGATGLFTGMIIGVLSVELFCFFEKQDALKIKMPEQVPPGVARAFEVLVPATITLIITACIGSACYNLTGLYLNDVIKNGIQGPLGAVGATIPGVMIIYLVIMLFWLVGIHGNNMLSAVKEALFTPLALENVE
;
A
#
# COMPACT_ATOMS: atom_id res chain seq x y z
N ALA A 1 -12.19 12.78 -15.42
CA ALA A 1 -12.46 11.34 -15.21
C ALA A 1 -11.17 10.53 -15.34
N VAL A 2 -10.39 10.63 -16.43
CA VAL A 2 -9.16 9.84 -16.64
C VAL A 2 -8.14 10.06 -15.54
N ASN A 3 -7.85 11.32 -15.19
CA ASN A 3 -6.90 11.66 -14.12
C ASN A 3 -7.30 11.06 -12.76
N PHE A 4 -8.60 11.05 -12.45
CA PHE A 4 -9.10 10.47 -11.21
C PHE A 4 -8.89 8.95 -11.16
N CYS A 5 -9.17 8.24 -12.26
CA CYS A 5 -9.03 6.79 -12.33
C CYS A 5 -7.57 6.29 -12.40
N THR A 6 -6.63 7.18 -12.67
CA THR A 6 -5.19 6.86 -12.79
C THR A 6 -4.40 7.42 -11.61
N ILE A 7 -4.01 8.70 -11.69
CA ILE A 7 -3.12 9.35 -10.72
C ILE A 7 -3.76 9.49 -9.34
N SER A 8 -5.05 9.86 -9.28
CA SER A 8 -5.74 10.07 -8.00
C SER A 8 -6.06 8.76 -7.25
N CYS A 9 -5.92 7.59 -7.88
CA CYS A 9 -6.13 6.28 -7.26
C CYS A 9 -4.88 5.39 -7.33
N ILE A 10 -3.70 5.97 -7.55
CA ILE A 10 -2.45 5.23 -7.78
C ILE A 10 -2.07 4.34 -6.60
N THR A 11 -2.35 4.76 -5.37
CA THR A 11 -2.07 3.99 -4.15
C THR A 11 -2.77 2.64 -4.16
N VAL A 12 -4.03 2.58 -4.59
CA VAL A 12 -4.81 1.33 -4.67
C VAL A 12 -4.12 0.33 -5.60
N GLY A 13 -3.76 0.78 -6.82
CA GLY A 13 -3.10 -0.06 -7.81
C GLY A 13 -1.72 -0.55 -7.35
N ILE A 14 -0.92 0.33 -6.79
CA ILE A 14 0.44 0.01 -6.32
C ILE A 14 0.40 -0.93 -5.11
N THR A 15 -0.47 -0.65 -4.13
CA THR A 15 -0.62 -1.52 -2.95
C THR A 15 -1.04 -2.93 -3.35
N LEU A 16 -2.06 -3.05 -4.20
CA LEU A 16 -2.53 -4.33 -4.71
C LEU A 16 -1.43 -5.06 -5.50
N GLY A 17 -0.74 -4.35 -6.41
CA GLY A 17 0.31 -4.92 -7.24
C GLY A 17 1.50 -5.42 -6.43
N ILE A 18 2.05 -4.61 -5.52
CA ILE A 18 3.17 -5.00 -4.67
C ILE A 18 2.80 -6.19 -3.78
N ALA A 19 1.64 -6.13 -3.13
CA ALA A 19 1.13 -7.20 -2.30
C ALA A 19 0.98 -8.51 -3.09
N GLN A 20 0.46 -8.43 -4.32
CA GLN A 20 0.30 -9.57 -5.21
C GLN A 20 1.65 -10.19 -5.60
N GLU A 21 2.61 -9.39 -6.02
CA GLU A 21 3.94 -9.86 -6.42
C GLU A 21 4.68 -10.53 -5.27
N ILE A 22 4.62 -9.97 -4.06
CA ILE A 22 5.20 -10.59 -2.86
C ILE A 22 4.53 -11.92 -2.53
N GLY A 23 3.21 -11.98 -2.64
CA GLY A 23 2.46 -13.22 -2.44
C GLY A 23 2.86 -14.30 -3.46
N VAL A 24 2.98 -13.94 -4.72
CA VAL A 24 3.45 -14.84 -5.79
C VAL A 24 4.88 -15.31 -5.52
N TRP A 25 5.76 -14.41 -5.10
CA TRP A 25 7.13 -14.76 -4.73
C TRP A 25 7.19 -15.77 -3.58
N ASN A 26 6.38 -15.58 -2.52
CA ASN A 26 6.41 -16.42 -1.33
C ASN A 26 5.71 -17.77 -1.47
N MET A 27 4.64 -17.85 -2.29
CA MET A 27 3.75 -19.01 -2.38
C MET A 27 3.75 -19.68 -3.75
N GLY A 28 4.27 -19.03 -4.79
CA GLY A 28 4.10 -19.41 -6.20
C GLY A 28 2.78 -18.92 -6.81
N ALA A 29 2.77 -18.67 -8.11
CA ALA A 29 1.65 -18.03 -8.80
C ALA A 29 0.33 -18.82 -8.71
N GLU A 30 0.40 -20.14 -8.83
CA GLU A 30 -0.78 -21.03 -8.79
C GLU A 30 -1.47 -20.98 -7.42
N LYS A 31 -0.69 -21.05 -6.34
CA LYS A 31 -1.20 -21.04 -4.96
C LYS A 31 -1.63 -19.64 -4.49
N ALA A 32 -0.90 -18.62 -4.89
CA ALA A 32 -1.21 -17.22 -4.54
C ALA A 32 -2.56 -16.77 -5.13
N GLY A 33 -2.81 -17.08 -6.40
CA GLY A 33 -3.96 -16.54 -7.13
C GLY A 33 -3.95 -15.02 -7.05
N TYR A 34 -5.07 -14.41 -6.67
CA TYR A 34 -5.22 -12.96 -6.45
C TYR A 34 -5.40 -12.59 -4.97
N ILE A 35 -5.31 -13.55 -4.07
CA ILE A 35 -5.60 -13.38 -2.63
C ILE A 35 -4.62 -12.42 -1.95
N PRO A 36 -3.28 -12.52 -2.16
CA PRO A 36 -2.33 -11.62 -1.49
C PRO A 36 -2.59 -10.15 -1.80
N GLY A 37 -2.89 -9.82 -3.06
CA GLY A 37 -3.22 -8.46 -3.46
C GLY A 37 -4.44 -7.92 -2.72
N LEU A 38 -5.50 -8.72 -2.58
CA LEU A 38 -6.69 -8.34 -1.82
C LEU A 38 -6.42 -8.20 -0.33
N VAL A 39 -5.60 -9.07 0.27
CA VAL A 39 -5.20 -8.97 1.68
C VAL A 39 -4.39 -7.70 1.92
N GLY A 40 -3.43 -7.38 1.05
CA GLY A 40 -2.64 -6.16 1.15
C GLY A 40 -3.50 -4.90 1.03
N LEU A 41 -4.42 -4.89 0.08
CA LEU A 41 -5.36 -3.78 -0.10
C LEU A 41 -6.29 -3.61 1.11
N ALA A 42 -6.86 -4.70 1.63
CA ALA A 42 -7.73 -4.67 2.81
C ALA A 42 -6.96 -4.22 4.07
N ALA A 43 -5.70 -4.65 4.21
CA ALA A 43 -4.83 -4.22 5.29
C ALA A 43 -4.53 -2.71 5.21
N TRP A 44 -4.23 -2.18 4.02
CA TRP A 44 -4.05 -0.74 3.82
C TRP A 44 -5.33 0.03 4.17
N LEU A 45 -6.50 -0.44 3.73
CA LEU A 45 -7.78 0.17 4.08
C LEU A 45 -8.02 0.18 5.60
N SER A 46 -7.58 -0.84 6.33
CA SER A 46 -7.77 -0.95 7.78
C SER A 46 -6.97 0.06 8.60
N VAL A 47 -5.90 0.63 8.03
CA VAL A 47 -5.05 1.65 8.66
C VAL A 47 -5.27 3.06 8.12
N THR A 48 -6.09 3.19 7.07
CA THR A 48 -6.41 4.46 6.42
C THR A 48 -7.50 5.19 7.20
N ASN A 49 -7.41 6.53 7.27
CA ASN A 49 -8.48 7.32 7.86
C ASN A 49 -9.73 7.29 6.98
N THR A 50 -10.82 6.77 7.52
CA THR A 50 -12.12 6.69 6.84
C THR A 50 -13.18 7.62 7.44
N SER A 51 -12.84 8.39 8.47
CA SER A 51 -13.77 9.31 9.14
C SER A 51 -13.31 10.76 8.95
N HIS A 52 -14.05 11.51 8.17
CA HIS A 52 -13.72 12.89 7.83
C HIS A 52 -14.84 13.85 8.24
N VAL A 53 -14.46 15.03 8.75
CA VAL A 53 -15.38 16.14 9.03
C VAL A 53 -15.09 17.26 8.05
N LEU A 54 -16.03 17.57 7.18
CA LEU A 54 -15.91 18.71 6.26
C LEU A 54 -16.02 20.02 7.05
N LYS A 55 -15.24 21.03 6.65
CA LYS A 55 -15.34 22.38 7.24
C LYS A 55 -16.77 22.89 7.07
N GLY A 56 -17.44 23.16 8.21
CA GLY A 56 -18.82 23.63 8.25
C GLY A 56 -19.90 22.54 8.33
N ALA A 57 -19.55 21.27 8.23
CA ALA A 57 -20.47 20.17 8.50
C ALA A 57 -20.52 19.86 10.00
N LYS A 58 -21.72 19.52 10.50
CA LYS A 58 -21.92 19.11 11.90
C LYS A 58 -21.68 17.62 12.11
N GLU A 59 -21.64 16.84 11.05
CA GLU A 59 -21.53 15.38 11.07
C GLU A 59 -20.29 14.94 10.30
N ALA A 60 -19.64 13.91 10.80
CA ALA A 60 -18.58 13.22 10.08
C ALA A 60 -19.20 12.35 8.97
N PHE A 61 -18.56 12.28 7.82
CA PHE A 61 -18.91 11.31 6.78
C PHE A 61 -17.85 10.23 6.68
N THR A 62 -18.27 9.04 6.25
CA THR A 62 -17.36 7.91 6.04
C THR A 62 -16.91 7.90 4.57
N GLY A 63 -15.61 7.92 4.36
CA GLY A 63 -15.01 7.91 3.02
C GLY A 63 -13.51 7.93 3.11
N ILE A 64 -12.83 7.78 1.98
CA ILE A 64 -11.37 7.90 1.89
C ILE A 64 -11.07 9.23 1.19
N ALA A 65 -10.19 10.02 1.79
CA ALA A 65 -9.78 11.28 1.18
C ALA A 65 -9.01 11.04 -0.13
N GLY A 66 -9.24 11.87 -1.14
CA GLY A 66 -8.61 11.72 -2.45
C GLY A 66 -7.08 11.78 -2.42
N ASN A 67 -6.51 12.53 -1.48
CA ASN A 67 -5.08 12.57 -1.26
C ASN A 67 -4.50 11.24 -0.74
N GLU A 68 -5.26 10.47 0.05
CA GLU A 68 -4.83 9.15 0.54
C GLU A 68 -4.88 8.09 -0.55
N LEU A 69 -5.82 8.20 -1.48
CA LEU A 69 -5.89 7.36 -2.67
C LEU A 69 -4.75 7.65 -3.67
N GLY A 70 -4.31 8.90 -3.72
CA GLY A 70 -3.25 9.40 -4.60
C GLY A 70 -1.84 9.28 -4.03
N ALA A 71 -0.93 10.09 -4.56
CA ALA A 71 0.50 10.04 -4.26
C ALA A 71 0.85 10.17 -2.76
N THR A 72 0.04 10.87 -1.98
CA THR A 72 0.29 11.04 -0.53
C THR A 72 0.16 9.74 0.25
N GLY A 73 -0.79 8.87 -0.14
CA GLY A 73 -0.96 7.55 0.48
C GLY A 73 0.00 6.48 -0.02
N LEU A 74 0.76 6.77 -1.07
CA LEU A 74 1.55 5.77 -1.79
C LEU A 74 2.57 5.05 -0.90
N PHE A 75 3.33 5.79 -0.07
CA PHE A 75 4.30 5.19 0.84
C PHE A 75 3.65 4.28 1.88
N THR A 76 2.50 4.71 2.43
CA THR A 76 1.72 3.88 3.35
C THR A 76 1.24 2.62 2.66
N GLY A 77 0.70 2.74 1.44
CA GLY A 77 0.26 1.61 0.64
C GLY A 77 1.37 0.60 0.36
N MET A 78 2.56 1.06 -0.02
CA MET A 78 3.73 0.21 -0.25
C MET A 78 4.17 -0.52 1.02
N ILE A 79 4.35 0.20 2.12
CA ILE A 79 4.82 -0.36 3.39
C ILE A 79 3.82 -1.38 3.93
N ILE A 80 2.53 -1.02 3.99
CA ILE A 80 1.49 -1.91 4.50
C ILE A 80 1.27 -3.08 3.55
N GLY A 81 1.30 -2.86 2.23
CA GLY A 81 1.21 -3.93 1.24
C GLY A 81 2.30 -4.99 1.45
N VAL A 82 3.55 -4.57 1.63
CA VAL A 82 4.67 -5.49 1.91
C VAL A 82 4.47 -6.21 3.24
N LEU A 83 4.33 -5.46 4.33
CA LEU A 83 4.30 -6.02 5.69
C LEU A 83 3.10 -6.94 5.91
N SER A 84 1.93 -6.56 5.44
CA SER A 84 0.72 -7.37 5.61
C SER A 84 0.78 -8.69 4.84
N VAL A 85 1.33 -8.67 3.63
CA VAL A 85 1.42 -9.91 2.83
C VAL A 85 2.52 -10.82 3.33
N GLU A 86 3.65 -10.30 3.78
CA GLU A 86 4.66 -11.12 4.47
C GLU A 86 4.05 -11.81 5.71
N LEU A 87 3.29 -11.07 6.51
CA LEU A 87 2.59 -11.59 7.67
C LEU A 87 1.54 -12.63 7.28
N PHE A 88 0.75 -12.36 6.23
CA PHE A 88 -0.21 -13.31 5.68
C PHE A 88 0.47 -14.61 5.22
N CYS A 89 1.54 -14.52 4.46
CA CYS A 89 2.30 -15.68 3.99
C CYS A 89 2.92 -16.47 5.14
N PHE A 90 3.34 -15.80 6.21
CA PHE A 90 3.81 -16.46 7.43
C PHE A 90 2.70 -17.29 8.08
N PHE A 91 1.49 -16.74 8.26
CA PHE A 91 0.35 -17.49 8.83
C PHE A 91 -0.18 -18.55 7.88
N GLU A 92 -0.15 -18.30 6.58
CA GLU A 92 -0.61 -19.26 5.57
C GLU A 92 0.26 -20.54 5.55
N LYS A 93 1.53 -20.46 5.91
CA LYS A 93 2.40 -21.64 6.06
C LYS A 93 2.05 -22.51 7.26
N GLN A 94 1.28 -22.01 8.23
CA GLN A 94 0.91 -22.74 9.43
C GLN A 94 -0.30 -23.66 9.19
N ASP A 95 -0.11 -24.95 9.15
CA ASP A 95 -1.18 -25.92 8.92
C ASP A 95 -2.28 -25.91 9.98
N ALA A 96 -1.97 -25.48 11.20
CA ALA A 96 -2.91 -25.33 12.29
C ALA A 96 -3.95 -24.22 12.06
N LEU A 97 -3.66 -23.25 11.20
CA LEU A 97 -4.55 -22.12 10.89
C LEU A 97 -5.41 -22.37 9.64
N LYS A 98 -5.20 -23.49 8.95
CA LYS A 98 -5.92 -23.81 7.71
C LYS A 98 -7.19 -24.59 7.99
N ILE A 99 -8.30 -24.11 7.45
CA ILE A 99 -9.55 -24.86 7.44
C ILE A 99 -9.49 -25.87 6.29
N LYS A 100 -9.28 -27.15 6.60
CA LYS A 100 -9.21 -28.22 5.61
C LYS A 100 -10.62 -28.63 5.18
N MET A 101 -10.89 -28.59 3.88
CA MET A 101 -12.16 -29.01 3.28
C MET A 101 -12.06 -30.42 2.74
N PRO A 102 -13.20 -31.18 2.71
CA PRO A 102 -13.27 -32.48 2.05
C PRO A 102 -12.93 -32.39 0.57
N GLU A 103 -12.44 -33.51 -0.01
CA GLU A 103 -12.01 -33.58 -1.43
C GLU A 103 -13.14 -33.31 -2.45
N GLN A 104 -14.40 -33.42 -2.05
CA GLN A 104 -15.56 -33.15 -2.90
C GLN A 104 -15.80 -31.64 -3.13
N VAL A 105 -15.14 -30.76 -2.38
CA VAL A 105 -15.31 -29.32 -2.50
C VAL A 105 -14.49 -28.78 -3.67
N PRO A 106 -15.06 -27.94 -4.55
CA PRO A 106 -14.31 -27.33 -5.64
C PRO A 106 -13.04 -26.60 -5.14
N PRO A 107 -11.88 -26.73 -5.86
CA PRO A 107 -10.60 -26.21 -5.38
C PRO A 107 -10.61 -24.71 -5.03
N GLY A 108 -11.33 -23.89 -5.79
CA GLY A 108 -11.44 -22.45 -5.51
C GLY A 108 -12.14 -22.13 -4.20
N VAL A 109 -13.18 -22.91 -3.85
CA VAL A 109 -13.89 -22.77 -2.58
C VAL A 109 -13.03 -23.28 -1.43
N ALA A 110 -12.41 -24.45 -1.59
CA ALA A 110 -11.49 -25.00 -0.58
C ALA A 110 -10.36 -24.03 -0.26
N ARG A 111 -9.78 -23.39 -1.28
CA ARG A 111 -8.74 -22.36 -1.11
C ARG A 111 -9.23 -21.13 -0.35
N ALA A 112 -10.45 -20.66 -0.61
CA ALA A 112 -11.02 -19.53 0.10
C ALA A 112 -11.13 -19.78 1.61
N PHE A 113 -11.54 -21.00 2.01
CA PHE A 113 -11.60 -21.38 3.42
C PHE A 113 -10.21 -21.59 4.03
N GLU A 114 -9.27 -22.15 3.28
CA GLU A 114 -7.89 -22.37 3.75
C GLU A 114 -7.20 -21.06 4.15
N VAL A 115 -7.43 -19.98 3.42
CA VAL A 115 -6.81 -18.68 3.67
C VAL A 115 -7.61 -17.77 4.60
N LEU A 116 -8.83 -18.14 4.97
CA LEU A 116 -9.74 -17.29 5.74
C LEU A 116 -9.14 -16.89 7.09
N VAL A 117 -8.65 -17.87 7.87
CA VAL A 117 -8.06 -17.62 9.19
C VAL A 117 -6.76 -16.85 9.09
N PRO A 118 -5.77 -17.23 8.25
CA PRO A 118 -4.56 -16.44 8.01
C PRO A 118 -4.84 -14.98 7.62
N ALA A 119 -5.76 -14.76 6.69
CA ALA A 119 -6.13 -13.41 6.27
C ALA A 119 -6.78 -12.60 7.41
N THR A 120 -7.72 -13.22 8.14
CA THR A 120 -8.40 -12.57 9.27
C THR A 120 -7.42 -12.14 10.35
N ILE A 121 -6.49 -13.02 10.74
CA ILE A 121 -5.46 -12.70 11.75
C ILE A 121 -4.59 -11.54 11.25
N THR A 122 -4.16 -11.58 9.98
CA THR A 122 -3.37 -10.51 9.37
C THR A 122 -4.10 -9.16 9.44
N LEU A 123 -5.38 -9.13 9.06
CA LEU A 123 -6.17 -7.91 9.08
C LEU A 123 -6.40 -7.37 10.51
N ILE A 124 -6.62 -8.25 11.48
CA ILE A 124 -6.73 -7.85 12.90
C ILE A 124 -5.43 -7.22 13.37
N ILE A 125 -4.28 -7.84 13.08
CA ILE A 125 -2.98 -7.32 13.50
C ILE A 125 -2.72 -5.95 12.85
N THR A 126 -2.95 -5.80 11.55
CA THR A 126 -2.75 -4.52 10.86
C THR A 126 -3.70 -3.43 11.38
N ALA A 127 -4.96 -3.75 11.64
CA ALA A 127 -5.91 -2.83 12.25
C ALA A 127 -5.47 -2.42 13.68
N CYS A 128 -4.97 -3.37 14.47
CA CYS A 128 -4.43 -3.08 15.80
C CYS A 128 -3.20 -2.15 15.73
N ILE A 129 -2.32 -2.33 14.74
CA ILE A 129 -1.18 -1.43 14.50
C ILE A 129 -1.66 -0.02 14.17
N GLY A 130 -2.62 0.12 13.25
CA GLY A 130 -3.21 1.42 12.92
C GLY A 130 -3.87 2.10 14.12
N SER A 131 -4.66 1.36 14.89
CA SER A 131 -5.31 1.84 16.12
C SER A 131 -4.30 2.23 17.20
N ALA A 132 -3.27 1.42 17.41
CA ALA A 132 -2.20 1.72 18.36
C ALA A 132 -1.43 2.98 17.95
N CYS A 133 -1.12 3.14 16.67
CA CYS A 133 -0.49 4.35 16.13
C CYS A 133 -1.32 5.60 16.45
N TYR A 134 -2.62 5.56 16.18
CA TYR A 134 -3.51 6.67 16.48
C TYR A 134 -3.61 6.99 17.98
N ASN A 135 -3.73 5.96 18.83
CA ASN A 135 -3.83 6.15 20.28
C ASN A 135 -2.53 6.70 20.90
N LEU A 136 -1.37 6.38 20.34
CA LEU A 136 -0.07 6.82 20.87
C LEU A 136 0.35 8.20 20.35
N THR A 137 0.03 8.51 19.09
CA THR A 137 0.52 9.73 18.42
C THR A 137 -0.55 10.77 18.18
N GLY A 138 -1.83 10.40 18.25
CA GLY A 138 -2.96 11.23 17.83
C GLY A 138 -3.09 11.39 16.30
N LEU A 139 -2.23 10.70 15.52
CA LEU A 139 -2.17 10.76 14.07
C LEU A 139 -2.47 9.40 13.44
N TYR A 140 -3.12 9.41 12.30
CA TYR A 140 -3.27 8.20 11.51
C TYR A 140 -1.91 7.75 10.93
N LEU A 141 -1.79 6.46 10.65
CA LEU A 141 -0.53 5.88 10.18
C LEU A 141 -0.02 6.55 8.89
N ASN A 142 -0.93 6.95 8.00
CA ASN A 142 -0.59 7.70 6.80
C ASN A 142 0.08 9.05 7.11
N ASP A 143 -0.43 9.79 8.09
CA ASP A 143 0.14 11.08 8.50
C ASP A 143 1.51 10.90 9.17
N VAL A 144 1.69 9.85 9.97
CA VAL A 144 2.98 9.51 10.59
C VAL A 144 4.03 9.19 9.52
N ILE A 145 3.69 8.37 8.54
CA ILE A 145 4.58 8.01 7.43
C ILE A 145 4.86 9.23 6.55
N LYS A 146 3.83 10.02 6.24
CA LYS A 146 3.98 11.27 5.48
C LYS A 146 4.95 12.23 6.16
N ASN A 147 4.75 12.49 7.44
CA ASN A 147 5.56 13.46 8.18
C ASN A 147 6.98 12.93 8.43
N GLY A 148 7.12 11.63 8.73
CA GLY A 148 8.39 11.02 9.08
C GLY A 148 9.29 10.65 7.90
N ILE A 149 8.71 10.28 6.77
CA ILE A 149 9.44 9.78 5.61
C ILE A 149 9.25 10.69 4.40
N GLN A 150 8.01 10.90 3.98
CA GLN A 150 7.73 11.62 2.75
C GLN A 150 8.08 13.11 2.85
N GLY A 151 7.84 13.74 3.98
CA GLY A 151 8.18 15.16 4.21
C GLY A 151 9.69 15.42 4.05
N PRO A 152 10.56 14.79 4.84
CA PRO A 152 12.01 14.94 4.70
C PRO A 152 12.53 14.55 3.31
N LEU A 153 12.00 13.46 2.73
CA LEU A 153 12.40 13.00 1.41
C LEU A 153 11.97 13.97 0.31
N GLY A 154 10.75 14.53 0.42
CA GLY A 154 10.24 15.58 -0.47
C GLY A 154 11.08 16.86 -0.40
N ALA A 155 11.48 17.28 0.81
CA ALA A 155 12.36 18.43 1.00
C ALA A 155 13.73 18.25 0.28
N VAL A 156 14.30 17.05 0.33
CA VAL A 156 15.52 16.73 -0.42
C VAL A 156 15.24 16.69 -1.93
N GLY A 157 14.14 16.05 -2.36
CA GLY A 157 13.73 15.94 -3.76
C GLY A 157 13.38 17.30 -4.40
N ALA A 158 12.94 18.28 -3.62
CA ALA A 158 12.66 19.63 -4.09
C ALA A 158 13.94 20.46 -4.37
N THR A 159 15.12 19.97 -3.97
CA THR A 159 16.39 20.66 -4.20
C THR A 159 17.01 20.24 -5.54
N ILE A 160 17.75 21.16 -6.17
CA ILE A 160 18.49 20.86 -7.42
C ILE A 160 19.44 19.64 -7.26
N PRO A 161 20.26 19.55 -6.19
CA PRO A 161 21.09 18.37 -5.95
C PRO A 161 20.27 17.07 -5.79
N GLY A 162 19.13 17.11 -5.09
CA GLY A 162 18.26 15.96 -4.92
C GLY A 162 17.69 15.45 -6.24
N VAL A 163 17.19 16.35 -7.08
CA VAL A 163 16.73 16.02 -8.44
C VAL A 163 17.87 15.42 -9.26
N MET A 164 19.07 16.01 -9.21
CA MET A 164 20.23 15.50 -9.93
C MET A 164 20.60 14.08 -9.49
N ILE A 165 20.57 13.78 -8.20
CA ILE A 165 20.85 12.43 -7.68
C ILE A 165 19.82 11.42 -8.21
N ILE A 166 18.53 11.75 -8.19
CA ILE A 166 17.47 10.87 -8.70
C ILE A 166 17.69 10.58 -10.19
N TYR A 167 17.97 11.59 -10.99
CA TYR A 167 18.27 11.39 -12.42
C TYR A 167 19.57 10.63 -12.66
N LEU A 168 20.59 10.84 -11.83
CA LEU A 168 21.82 10.06 -11.90
C LEU A 168 21.55 8.57 -11.64
N VAL A 169 20.75 8.24 -10.64
CA VAL A 169 20.36 6.86 -10.35
C VAL A 169 19.55 6.26 -11.51
N ILE A 170 18.63 7.01 -12.11
CA ILE A 170 17.91 6.60 -13.32
C ILE A 170 18.89 6.26 -14.45
N MET A 171 19.88 7.11 -14.68
CA MET A 171 20.89 6.87 -15.72
C MET A 171 21.77 5.65 -15.43
N LEU A 172 22.11 5.40 -14.17
CA LEU A 172 22.84 4.18 -13.78
C LEU A 172 22.04 2.91 -14.06
N PHE A 173 20.72 2.90 -13.83
CA PHE A 173 19.87 1.80 -14.22
C PHE A 173 19.85 1.58 -15.74
N TRP A 174 19.79 2.65 -16.53
CA TRP A 174 19.88 2.56 -17.99
C TRP A 174 21.22 1.96 -18.45
N LEU A 175 22.31 2.27 -17.76
CA LEU A 175 23.63 1.74 -18.08
C LEU A 175 23.69 0.20 -17.93
N VAL A 176 22.90 -0.35 -16.98
CA VAL A 176 22.82 -1.80 -16.74
C VAL A 176 21.72 -2.47 -17.60
N GLY A 177 21.08 -1.71 -18.49
CA GLY A 177 20.01 -2.22 -19.36
C GLY A 177 18.63 -2.28 -18.71
N ILE A 178 18.46 -1.71 -17.52
CA ILE A 178 17.19 -1.65 -16.79
C ILE A 178 16.53 -0.30 -17.09
N HIS A 179 15.21 -0.29 -17.35
CA HIS A 179 14.47 0.94 -17.61
C HIS A 179 14.34 1.77 -16.32
N GLY A 180 15.34 2.61 -16.02
CA GLY A 180 15.48 3.33 -14.76
C GLY A 180 14.25 4.18 -14.38
N ASN A 181 13.59 4.78 -15.38
CA ASN A 181 12.39 5.57 -15.16
C ASN A 181 11.24 4.76 -14.59
N ASN A 182 11.08 3.51 -15.01
CA ASN A 182 10.04 2.61 -14.49
C ASN A 182 10.40 2.10 -13.10
N MET A 183 11.68 1.80 -12.86
CA MET A 183 12.15 1.34 -11.55
C MET A 183 11.93 2.37 -10.45
N LEU A 184 12.11 3.65 -10.77
CA LEU A 184 11.94 4.76 -9.81
C LEU A 184 10.59 5.48 -9.96
N SER A 185 9.65 4.95 -10.75
CA SER A 185 8.35 5.61 -10.96
C SER A 185 7.59 5.87 -9.67
N ALA A 186 7.47 4.87 -8.80
CA ALA A 186 6.77 4.99 -7.51
C ALA A 186 7.44 6.04 -6.60
N VAL A 187 8.78 6.07 -6.55
CA VAL A 187 9.53 7.07 -5.77
C VAL A 187 9.32 8.47 -6.33
N LYS A 188 9.39 8.63 -7.65
CA LYS A 188 9.17 9.92 -8.32
C LYS A 188 7.75 10.44 -8.10
N GLU A 189 6.75 9.60 -8.28
CA GLU A 189 5.35 9.96 -8.03
C GLU A 189 5.14 10.42 -6.59
N ALA A 190 5.68 9.70 -5.64
CA ALA A 190 5.55 10.04 -4.23
C ALA A 190 6.26 11.34 -3.84
N LEU A 191 7.38 11.67 -4.50
CA LEU A 191 8.16 12.88 -4.22
C LEU A 191 7.69 14.10 -5.02
N PHE A 192 7.47 13.95 -6.31
CA PHE A 192 7.25 15.08 -7.21
C PHE A 192 5.79 15.40 -7.45
N THR A 193 4.86 14.46 -7.32
CA THR A 193 3.44 14.77 -7.52
C THR A 193 2.89 15.74 -6.47
N PRO A 194 3.18 15.60 -5.16
CA PRO A 194 2.77 16.60 -4.17
C PRO A 194 3.35 17.99 -4.46
N LEU A 195 4.65 18.06 -4.81
CA LEU A 195 5.33 19.32 -5.15
C LEU A 195 4.77 19.96 -6.42
N ALA A 196 4.42 19.15 -7.42
CA ALA A 196 3.79 19.64 -8.64
C ALA A 196 2.39 20.22 -8.37
N LEU A 197 1.63 19.62 -7.46
CA LEU A 197 0.30 20.12 -7.07
C LEU A 197 0.38 21.44 -6.31
N GLU A 198 1.37 21.59 -5.42
CA GLU A 198 1.62 22.86 -4.70
C GLU A 198 1.99 24.03 -5.63
N ASN A 199 2.58 23.74 -6.79
CA ASN A 199 2.94 24.77 -7.77
C ASN A 199 1.78 25.17 -8.71
N VAL A 200 0.64 24.48 -8.67
CA VAL A 200 -0.54 24.77 -9.51
C VAL A 200 -1.59 25.58 -8.76
N GLU A 201 -1.52 25.67 -7.43
CA GLU A 201 -2.34 26.53 -6.58
C GLU A 201 -1.75 27.93 -6.46
#